data_c73eddb9048c648ca1a15b2c1b76952e
#
_entry.id   c73eddb9048c648ca1a15b2c1b76952e
#
_cell.length_a   1.000
_cell.length_b   1.000
_cell.length_c   1.000
_cell.angle_alpha   90.00
_cell.angle_beta   90.00
_cell.angle_gamma   90.00
#
_symmetry.space_group_name_H-M   'P 1'
#
loop_
_entity.id
_entity.type
_entity.pdbx_description
1 polymer ?
#
loop_
_entity_poly.entity_id
_entity_poly.type
_entity_poly.pdbx_seq_one_letter_code
_entity_poly.pdbx_strand_id
1 'polypeptide(L)'
;ILTDEEKRRKYDRQTYRLGFGIIDDNMSLSNVKYEFKSGVNVINDLLTTILGFKKDEAQNFGDINNAPEEKKPKQKQEKGKDIITHLDVTLEEGLLGVEKKIALKTHKAGMRTYSVNVPIGIKSGDKIRLAALGNPGKNGGKNGDLIIHVKLLEDKEFKLKGTDLTKNITISPALAAVGGNYPIQVLGEKVIVSLPKHLHDSDIVTISEKGYISEEGKRGSLFLKVHIDLPQNISEREEKLYEQLLKYE
;
A
#
# COMPACT_ATOMS: atom_id res chain seq x y z
N ILE A 1 -22.21 -4.45 55.30
CA ILE A 1 -20.87 -4.96 55.75
C ILE A 1 -19.76 -4.36 54.87
N LEU A 2 -20.02 -4.04 53.60
CA LEU A 2 -19.03 -3.52 52.66
C LEU A 2 -18.90 -2.00 52.59
N THR A 3 -19.73 -1.27 53.38
CA THR A 3 -19.75 0.20 53.43
C THR A 3 -18.93 0.80 54.57
N ASP A 4 -18.46 -0.02 55.51
CA ASP A 4 -17.66 0.40 56.64
C ASP A 4 -16.18 0.00 56.39
N GLU A 5 -15.32 0.99 56.23
CA GLU A 5 -13.94 0.83 55.83
C GLU A 5 -13.07 0.06 56.85
N GLU A 6 -13.37 0.18 58.14
CA GLU A 6 -12.69 -0.60 59.19
C GLU A 6 -13.08 -2.07 59.15
N LYS A 7 -14.35 -2.39 58.92
CA LYS A 7 -14.83 -3.76 58.81
C LYS A 7 -14.32 -4.41 57.56
N ARG A 8 -14.17 -3.63 56.45
CA ARG A 8 -13.56 -4.10 55.20
C ARG A 8 -12.09 -4.43 55.38
N ARG A 9 -11.30 -3.54 56.02
CA ARG A 9 -9.91 -3.79 56.36
C ARG A 9 -9.69 -5.02 57.25
N LYS A 10 -10.63 -5.26 58.19
CA LYS A 10 -10.59 -6.41 59.07
C LYS A 10 -10.93 -7.71 58.35
N TYR A 11 -11.88 -7.68 57.43
CA TYR A 11 -12.25 -8.79 56.56
C TYR A 11 -11.13 -9.14 55.57
N ASP A 12 -10.57 -8.13 54.94
CA ASP A 12 -9.45 -8.30 54.01
C ASP A 12 -8.22 -8.88 54.75
N ARG A 13 -7.93 -8.42 55.97
CA ARG A 13 -6.80 -8.94 56.78
C ARG A 13 -7.04 -10.38 57.24
N GLN A 14 -8.27 -10.81 57.47
CA GLN A 14 -8.62 -12.19 57.76
C GLN A 14 -8.54 -13.11 56.51
N THR A 15 -8.97 -12.60 55.38
CA THR A 15 -8.94 -13.35 54.13
C THR A 15 -7.51 -13.58 53.63
N TYR A 16 -6.63 -12.59 53.83
CA TYR A 16 -5.20 -12.73 53.50
C TYR A 16 -4.42 -13.68 54.46
N ARG A 17 -4.94 -13.88 55.67
CA ARG A 17 -4.32 -14.80 56.65
C ARG A 17 -4.57 -16.27 56.38
N LEU A 18 -5.55 -16.58 55.53
CA LEU A 18 -6.04 -17.92 55.26
C LEU A 18 -5.47 -18.58 54.02
N GLY A 19 -4.26 -18.22 53.58
CA GLY A 19 -3.61 -18.98 52.51
C GLY A 19 -2.80 -18.21 51.51
N PHE A 20 -2.77 -16.90 51.59
CA PHE A 20 -1.96 -16.08 50.68
C PHE A 20 -0.88 -15.40 51.53
N GLY A 21 0.31 -15.97 51.52
CA GLY A 21 1.52 -15.53 52.18
C GLY A 21 1.53 -14.21 52.95
N ILE A 22 2.27 -14.15 54.02
CA ILE A 22 2.47 -12.97 54.90
C ILE A 22 2.87 -11.78 54.02
N ILE A 23 1.97 -10.82 53.86
CA ILE A 23 2.32 -9.52 53.26
C ILE A 23 2.76 -8.59 54.38
N ASP A 24 3.98 -8.18 54.34
CA ASP A 24 4.57 -7.18 55.24
C ASP A 24 3.89 -5.82 54.95
N ASP A 25 3.53 -5.05 55.99
CA ASP A 25 2.75 -3.80 55.89
C ASP A 25 3.39 -2.68 55.05
N ASN A 26 4.61 -2.92 54.47
CA ASN A 26 5.37 -1.97 53.66
C ASN A 26 5.52 -2.38 52.17
N MET A 27 4.86 -3.43 51.67
CA MET A 27 4.97 -3.85 50.29
C MET A 27 3.88 -3.24 49.39
N SER A 28 4.30 -2.50 48.38
CA SER A 28 3.48 -2.01 47.29
C SER A 28 2.92 -3.18 46.46
N LEU A 29 1.62 -3.20 46.22
CA LEU A 29 0.88 -4.24 45.47
C LEU A 29 1.37 -4.48 44.01
N SER A 30 2.32 -3.67 43.52
CA SER A 30 2.81 -3.76 42.14
C SER A 30 3.85 -4.88 41.90
N ASN A 31 4.36 -5.53 42.95
CA ASN A 31 5.45 -6.51 42.84
C ASN A 31 5.15 -7.93 43.33
N VAL A 32 3.87 -8.26 43.56
CA VAL A 32 3.49 -9.61 44.02
C VAL A 32 3.30 -10.53 42.81
N LYS A 33 4.29 -11.38 42.57
CA LYS A 33 4.19 -12.53 41.68
C LYS A 33 3.40 -13.64 42.37
N TYR A 34 2.19 -13.92 41.92
CA TYR A 34 1.41 -15.05 42.40
C TYR A 34 1.91 -16.35 41.75
N GLU A 35 2.61 -17.18 42.52
CA GLU A 35 2.84 -18.58 42.14
C GLU A 35 1.68 -19.43 42.61
N PHE A 36 0.81 -19.85 41.71
CA PHE A 36 -0.20 -20.86 41.96
C PHE A 36 0.47 -22.24 42.09
N LYS A 37 0.72 -22.70 43.30
CA LYS A 37 0.98 -24.12 43.55
C LYS A 37 -0.34 -24.88 43.39
N SER A 38 -0.32 -25.92 42.58
CA SER A 38 -1.46 -26.74 42.13
C SER A 38 -2.68 -26.79 43.10
N GLY A 39 -3.86 -26.35 42.56
CA GLY A 39 -5.05 -26.03 43.31
C GLY A 39 -5.72 -27.13 44.18
N VAL A 40 -5.26 -28.37 44.13
CA VAL A 40 -5.87 -29.48 44.87
C VAL A 40 -5.60 -29.38 46.37
N ASN A 41 -4.42 -28.96 46.78
CA ASN A 41 -4.06 -28.87 48.21
C ASN A 41 -4.74 -27.68 48.91
N VAL A 42 -5.00 -26.61 48.20
CA VAL A 42 -5.66 -25.42 48.77
C VAL A 42 -7.14 -25.68 49.04
N ILE A 43 -7.81 -26.43 48.17
CA ILE A 43 -9.23 -26.80 48.34
C ILE A 43 -9.40 -27.77 49.52
N ASN A 44 -8.51 -28.74 49.63
CA ASN A 44 -8.55 -29.70 50.73
C ASN A 44 -8.27 -29.05 52.10
N ASP A 45 -7.34 -28.10 52.19
CA ASP A 45 -7.05 -27.30 53.37
C ASP A 45 -8.24 -26.40 53.73
N LEU A 46 -8.94 -25.83 52.77
CA LEU A 46 -10.14 -25.04 52.97
C LEU A 46 -11.31 -25.85 53.53
N LEU A 47 -11.53 -27.05 52.94
CA LEU A 47 -12.60 -27.95 53.37
C LEU A 47 -12.39 -28.50 54.78
N THR A 48 -11.16 -28.83 55.15
CA THR A 48 -10.81 -29.33 56.49
C THR A 48 -10.82 -28.25 57.55
N THR A 49 -10.30 -27.06 57.23
CA THR A 49 -10.08 -25.98 58.22
C THR A 49 -11.29 -25.11 58.44
N ILE A 50 -12.09 -24.82 57.38
CA ILE A 50 -13.21 -23.89 57.44
C ILE A 50 -14.55 -24.58 57.58
N LEU A 51 -14.77 -25.73 56.93
CA LEU A 51 -16.03 -26.43 56.90
C LEU A 51 -16.10 -27.62 57.89
N GLY A 52 -14.98 -27.92 58.58
CA GLY A 52 -14.93 -28.96 59.63
C GLY A 52 -15.08 -30.37 59.12
N PHE A 53 -14.84 -30.66 57.81
CA PHE A 53 -14.87 -32.00 57.29
C PHE A 53 -13.66 -32.82 57.79
N LYS A 54 -13.88 -34.06 58.16
CA LYS A 54 -12.80 -34.97 58.57
C LYS A 54 -11.95 -35.33 57.32
N LYS A 55 -10.65 -35.49 57.55
CA LYS A 55 -9.64 -35.70 56.49
C LYS A 55 -9.96 -36.87 55.55
N ASP A 56 -10.72 -37.85 56.05
CA ASP A 56 -11.14 -39.05 55.32
C ASP A 56 -12.35 -38.80 54.38
N GLU A 57 -13.16 -37.78 54.66
CA GLU A 57 -14.27 -37.35 53.82
C GLU A 57 -13.82 -36.42 52.70
N ALA A 58 -12.74 -35.66 52.91
CA ALA A 58 -12.19 -34.74 51.93
C ALA A 58 -11.52 -35.45 50.71
N GLN A 59 -11.15 -36.73 50.86
CA GLN A 59 -10.56 -37.52 49.76
C GLN A 59 -11.56 -37.93 48.67
N ASN A 60 -12.85 -37.95 49.00
CA ASN A 60 -13.89 -38.27 48.02
C ASN A 60 -14.32 -37.13 47.09
N PHE A 61 -13.81 -35.93 47.34
CA PHE A 61 -14.06 -34.78 46.46
C PHE A 61 -13.00 -34.60 45.38
N GLY A 62 -12.02 -35.54 45.30
CA GLY A 62 -10.92 -35.47 44.32
C GLY A 62 -11.33 -35.69 42.85
N ASP A 63 -12.53 -36.21 42.58
CA ASP A 63 -12.99 -36.52 41.23
C ASP A 63 -13.74 -35.39 40.53
N ILE A 64 -13.82 -34.22 41.17
CA ILE A 64 -14.42 -33.01 40.52
C ILE A 64 -13.52 -32.48 39.40
N ASN A 65 -12.25 -32.91 39.33
CA ASN A 65 -11.32 -32.51 38.26
C ASN A 65 -11.50 -33.26 36.93
N ASN A 66 -12.43 -34.19 36.84
CA ASN A 66 -12.83 -34.87 35.61
C ASN A 66 -14.12 -34.30 35.00
N ALA A 67 -14.53 -33.08 35.33
CA ALA A 67 -15.41 -32.36 34.43
C ALA A 67 -14.64 -32.27 33.08
N PRO A 68 -15.17 -32.78 31.97
CA PRO A 68 -14.52 -32.61 30.68
C PRO A 68 -14.34 -31.10 30.51
N GLU A 69 -13.10 -30.66 30.47
CA GLU A 69 -12.84 -29.31 29.94
C GLU A 69 -13.61 -29.26 28.64
N GLU A 70 -14.73 -28.55 28.63
CA GLU A 70 -15.36 -28.14 27.39
C GLU A 70 -14.26 -27.43 26.60
N LYS A 71 -13.56 -28.20 25.76
CA LYS A 71 -12.67 -27.67 24.75
C LYS A 71 -13.53 -26.72 23.94
N LYS A 72 -13.52 -25.44 24.32
CA LYS A 72 -14.15 -24.38 23.50
C LYS A 72 -13.74 -24.70 22.07
N PRO A 73 -14.69 -24.91 21.15
CA PRO A 73 -14.38 -25.33 19.80
C PRO A 73 -13.32 -24.37 19.30
N LYS A 74 -12.14 -24.87 18.90
CA LYS A 74 -11.06 -24.07 18.33
C LYS A 74 -11.68 -23.41 17.12
N GLN A 75 -12.12 -22.17 17.26
CA GLN A 75 -12.72 -21.42 16.17
C GLN A 75 -11.68 -21.38 15.06
N LYS A 76 -12.06 -21.90 13.89
CA LYS A 76 -11.18 -22.02 12.74
C LYS A 76 -10.65 -20.63 12.40
N GLN A 77 -9.34 -20.47 12.37
CA GLN A 77 -8.71 -19.21 11.97
C GLN A 77 -9.08 -18.92 10.51
N GLU A 78 -9.69 -17.78 10.25
CA GLU A 78 -10.06 -17.37 8.90
C GLU A 78 -9.18 -16.21 8.46
N LYS A 79 -8.56 -16.33 7.28
CA LYS A 79 -7.83 -15.22 6.64
C LYS A 79 -8.80 -14.08 6.36
N GLY A 80 -8.37 -12.83 6.59
CA GLY A 80 -9.12 -11.64 6.22
C GLY A 80 -9.32 -11.54 4.71
N LYS A 81 -10.38 -10.85 4.28
CA LYS A 81 -10.65 -10.60 2.87
C LYS A 81 -9.64 -9.62 2.31
N ASP A 82 -9.21 -9.86 1.08
CA ASP A 82 -8.35 -8.93 0.35
C ASP A 82 -9.13 -7.63 0.01
N ILE A 83 -8.41 -6.52 -0.08
CA ILE A 83 -8.95 -5.22 -0.53
C ILE A 83 -8.45 -5.00 -1.95
N ILE A 84 -9.37 -4.66 -2.86
CA ILE A 84 -9.04 -4.35 -4.25
C ILE A 84 -9.27 -2.85 -4.45
N THR A 85 -8.29 -2.17 -5.05
CA THR A 85 -8.37 -0.74 -5.39
C THR A 85 -7.72 -0.48 -6.74
N HIS A 86 -7.87 0.75 -7.25
CA HIS A 86 -7.26 1.19 -8.50
C HIS A 86 -6.30 2.33 -8.21
N LEU A 87 -5.25 2.44 -9.00
CA LEU A 87 -4.26 3.51 -8.95
C LEU A 87 -4.03 4.04 -10.36
N ASP A 88 -4.35 5.31 -10.55
CA ASP A 88 -4.08 6.00 -11.80
C ASP A 88 -2.62 6.47 -11.80
N VAL A 89 -1.91 6.16 -12.89
CA VAL A 89 -0.50 6.46 -13.10
C VAL A 89 -0.34 7.14 -14.45
N THR A 90 0.39 8.24 -14.52
CA THR A 90 0.70 8.90 -15.79
C THR A 90 1.80 8.14 -16.54
N LEU A 91 1.96 8.41 -17.86
CA LEU A 91 3.03 7.78 -18.64
C LEU A 91 4.42 8.17 -18.11
N GLU A 92 4.58 9.42 -17.67
CA GLU A 92 5.83 9.91 -17.09
C GLU A 92 6.16 9.17 -15.78
N GLU A 93 5.19 9.05 -14.88
CA GLU A 93 5.35 8.31 -13.62
C GLU A 93 5.67 6.83 -13.85
N GLY A 94 5.04 6.21 -14.85
CA GLY A 94 5.31 4.83 -15.21
C GLY A 94 6.68 4.64 -15.88
N LEU A 95 7.19 5.66 -16.58
CA LEU A 95 8.52 5.65 -17.18
C LEU A 95 9.63 5.76 -16.13
N LEU A 96 9.46 6.66 -15.16
CA LEU A 96 10.49 6.99 -14.17
C LEU A 96 10.39 6.12 -12.91
N GLY A 97 9.21 5.55 -12.66
CA GLY A 97 8.87 4.94 -11.39
C GLY A 97 8.62 6.00 -10.33
N VAL A 98 7.68 5.78 -9.45
CA VAL A 98 7.32 6.76 -8.42
C VAL A 98 6.77 6.09 -7.19
N GLU A 99 7.00 6.68 -6.03
CA GLU A 99 6.31 6.33 -4.80
C GLU A 99 5.05 7.18 -4.65
N LYS A 100 3.88 6.54 -4.70
CA LYS A 100 2.57 7.20 -4.53
C LYS A 100 1.96 6.87 -3.18
N LYS A 101 1.33 7.86 -2.56
CA LYS A 101 0.56 7.69 -1.34
C LYS A 101 -0.92 7.54 -1.68
N ILE A 102 -1.53 6.43 -1.29
CA ILE A 102 -2.96 6.18 -1.44
C ILE A 102 -3.64 6.18 -0.09
N ALA A 103 -4.77 6.88 0.03
CA ALA A 103 -5.58 6.88 1.23
C ALA A 103 -6.77 5.95 1.05
N LEU A 104 -6.90 4.94 1.90
CA LEU A 104 -7.98 3.97 1.87
C LEU A 104 -8.79 4.02 3.15
N LYS A 105 -10.11 3.99 3.01
CA LYS A 105 -11.04 3.87 4.15
C LYS A 105 -11.21 2.40 4.49
N THR A 106 -10.71 1.99 5.65
CA THR A 106 -10.83 0.63 6.16
C THR A 106 -11.97 0.55 7.17
N HIS A 107 -12.81 -0.48 7.11
CA HIS A 107 -14.04 -0.62 7.93
C HIS A 107 -13.82 -0.48 9.44
N LYS A 108 -12.64 -0.82 9.97
CA LYS A 108 -12.37 -0.80 11.43
C LYS A 108 -11.38 0.27 11.89
N ALA A 109 -10.58 0.83 10.99
CA ALA A 109 -9.44 1.69 11.35
C ALA A 109 -9.50 3.11 10.77
N GLY A 110 -10.62 3.50 10.14
CA GLY A 110 -10.76 4.81 9.49
C GLY A 110 -9.92 4.96 8.22
N MET A 111 -9.50 6.18 7.92
CA MET A 111 -8.62 6.50 6.78
C MET A 111 -7.18 6.10 7.12
N ARG A 112 -6.57 5.29 6.28
CA ARG A 112 -5.14 4.95 6.36
C ARG A 112 -4.46 5.30 5.05
N THR A 113 -3.27 5.88 5.15
CA THR A 113 -2.42 6.17 3.99
C THR A 113 -1.37 5.10 3.84
N TYR A 114 -1.23 4.58 2.63
CA TYR A 114 -0.23 3.57 2.27
C TYR A 114 0.70 4.15 1.21
N SER A 115 2.00 3.94 1.37
CA SER A 115 2.98 4.20 0.32
C SER A 115 3.03 3.02 -0.64
N VAL A 116 2.91 3.30 -1.92
CA VAL A 116 2.93 2.32 -3.01
C VAL A 116 4.08 2.67 -3.94
N ASN A 117 5.03 1.77 -4.06
CA ASN A 117 6.10 1.93 -5.04
C ASN A 117 5.61 1.41 -6.40
N VAL A 118 5.51 2.32 -7.37
CA VAL A 118 5.18 2.02 -8.77
C VAL A 118 6.49 1.70 -9.49
N PRO A 119 6.68 0.47 -9.97
CA PRO A 119 7.91 0.11 -10.67
C PRO A 119 7.99 0.77 -12.05
N ILE A 120 9.21 0.90 -12.55
CA ILE A 120 9.49 1.39 -13.90
C ILE A 120 8.92 0.40 -14.94
N GLY A 121 8.31 0.92 -15.99
CA GLY A 121 7.77 0.11 -17.08
C GLY A 121 6.42 -0.53 -16.81
N ILE A 122 5.72 -0.09 -15.78
CA ILE A 122 4.39 -0.61 -15.42
C ILE A 122 3.39 -0.39 -16.56
N LYS A 123 2.49 -1.34 -16.75
CA LYS A 123 1.48 -1.31 -17.81
C LYS A 123 0.07 -1.17 -17.23
N SER A 124 -0.85 -0.72 -18.06
CA SER A 124 -2.26 -0.72 -17.68
C SER A 124 -2.76 -2.15 -17.50
N GLY A 125 -3.39 -2.42 -16.35
CA GLY A 125 -3.85 -3.75 -15.97
C GLY A 125 -2.91 -4.50 -15.02
N ASP A 126 -1.70 -4.02 -14.81
CA ASP A 126 -0.77 -4.61 -13.84
C ASP A 126 -1.30 -4.52 -12.42
N LYS A 127 -0.83 -5.44 -11.57
CA LYS A 127 -1.29 -5.57 -10.19
C LYS A 127 -0.12 -5.44 -9.24
N ILE A 128 -0.23 -4.49 -8.31
CA ILE A 128 0.69 -4.35 -7.20
C ILE A 128 0.04 -4.97 -5.96
N ARG A 129 0.69 -5.96 -5.35
CA ARG A 129 0.20 -6.63 -4.15
C ARG A 129 1.01 -6.17 -2.94
N LEU A 130 0.31 -5.65 -1.94
CA LEU A 130 0.86 -5.32 -0.64
C LEU A 130 0.34 -6.33 0.39
N ALA A 131 1.22 -7.18 0.90
CA ALA A 131 0.86 -8.27 1.78
C ALA A 131 0.35 -7.77 3.15
N ALA A 132 -0.65 -8.47 3.70
CA ALA A 132 -1.23 -8.23 5.02
C ALA A 132 -1.84 -6.83 5.26
N LEU A 133 -2.08 -6.05 4.20
CA LEU A 133 -2.70 -4.72 4.26
C LEU A 133 -4.19 -4.72 3.89
N GLY A 134 -4.79 -5.90 3.74
CA GLY A 134 -6.23 -6.09 3.55
C GLY A 134 -7.02 -6.04 4.85
N ASN A 135 -8.22 -6.61 4.84
CA ASN A 135 -9.07 -6.69 6.03
C ASN A 135 -8.49 -7.64 7.09
N PRO A 136 -8.71 -7.35 8.38
CA PRO A 136 -8.24 -8.22 9.46
C PRO A 136 -8.88 -9.60 9.40
N GLY A 137 -8.09 -10.63 9.71
CA GLY A 137 -8.57 -12.00 9.88
C GLY A 137 -9.45 -12.16 11.11
N LYS A 138 -10.23 -13.25 11.15
CA LYS A 138 -11.04 -13.63 12.31
C LYS A 138 -10.32 -14.71 13.11
N ASN A 139 -10.63 -14.76 14.43
CA ASN A 139 -10.13 -15.78 15.35
C ASN A 139 -8.60 -15.96 15.33
N GLY A 140 -7.85 -14.83 15.20
CA GLY A 140 -6.39 -14.88 15.11
C GLY A 140 -5.85 -15.25 13.72
N GLY A 141 -6.70 -15.28 12.68
CA GLY A 141 -6.29 -15.49 11.29
C GLY A 141 -5.47 -14.32 10.75
N LYS A 142 -4.65 -14.58 9.73
CA LYS A 142 -3.84 -13.56 9.06
C LYS A 142 -4.74 -12.52 8.36
N ASN A 143 -4.26 -11.29 8.25
CA ASN A 143 -4.92 -10.27 7.44
C ASN A 143 -4.96 -10.69 5.96
N GLY A 144 -5.92 -10.14 5.21
CA GLY A 144 -5.91 -10.17 3.76
C GLY A 144 -4.82 -9.31 3.16
N ASP A 145 -4.75 -9.26 1.86
CA ASP A 145 -3.80 -8.45 1.12
C ASP A 145 -4.49 -7.23 0.48
N LEU A 146 -3.71 -6.19 0.17
CA LEU A 146 -4.17 -5.08 -0.64
C LEU A 146 -3.69 -5.30 -2.06
N ILE A 147 -4.63 -5.41 -3.00
CA ILE A 147 -4.38 -5.61 -4.43
C ILE A 147 -4.73 -4.30 -5.15
N ILE A 148 -3.75 -3.70 -5.79
CA ILE A 148 -3.88 -2.43 -6.51
C ILE A 148 -3.80 -2.72 -7.99
N HIS A 149 -4.89 -2.45 -8.71
CA HIS A 149 -4.91 -2.49 -10.18
C HIS A 149 -4.42 -1.16 -10.71
N VAL A 150 -3.37 -1.19 -11.49
CA VAL A 150 -2.79 0.02 -12.10
C VAL A 150 -3.52 0.32 -13.41
N LYS A 151 -3.86 1.59 -13.59
CA LYS A 151 -4.39 2.13 -14.83
C LYS A 151 -3.47 3.25 -15.31
N LEU A 152 -2.84 3.08 -16.47
CA LEU A 152 -2.14 4.17 -17.12
C LEU A 152 -3.16 5.16 -17.67
N LEU A 153 -3.00 6.43 -17.30
CA LEU A 153 -3.80 7.51 -17.84
C LEU A 153 -3.39 7.77 -19.29
N GLU A 154 -4.37 8.05 -20.13
CA GLU A 154 -4.12 8.53 -21.48
C GLU A 154 -3.44 9.91 -21.40
N ASP A 155 -2.36 10.06 -22.12
CA ASP A 155 -1.68 11.33 -22.27
C ASP A 155 -2.26 12.12 -23.47
N LYS A 156 -2.31 13.44 -23.36
CA LYS A 156 -2.86 14.30 -24.42
C LYS A 156 -1.94 14.40 -25.62
N GLU A 157 -0.63 14.33 -25.40
CA GLU A 157 0.39 14.53 -26.40
C GLU A 157 0.93 13.21 -26.95
N PHE A 158 0.96 12.17 -26.09
CA PHE A 158 1.57 10.89 -26.42
C PHE A 158 0.54 9.76 -26.48
N LYS A 159 0.59 8.98 -27.54
CA LYS A 159 -0.15 7.74 -27.67
C LYS A 159 0.78 6.57 -27.47
N LEU A 160 0.52 5.75 -26.45
CA LEU A 160 1.31 4.56 -26.16
C LEU A 160 0.76 3.35 -26.93
N LYS A 161 1.63 2.62 -27.62
CA LYS A 161 1.32 1.33 -28.25
C LYS A 161 2.44 0.33 -27.93
N GLY A 162 2.18 -0.56 -26.97
CA GLY A 162 3.22 -1.42 -26.41
C GLY A 162 4.26 -0.62 -25.65
N THR A 163 5.48 -0.53 -26.16
CA THR A 163 6.56 0.32 -25.64
C THR A 163 6.83 1.54 -26.52
N ASP A 164 6.16 1.64 -27.66
CA ASP A 164 6.37 2.73 -28.59
C ASP A 164 5.44 3.91 -28.27
N LEU A 165 6.00 5.11 -28.39
CA LEU A 165 5.26 6.37 -28.22
C LEU A 165 5.06 7.02 -29.57
N THR A 166 3.89 7.59 -29.80
CA THR A 166 3.60 8.42 -30.96
C THR A 166 3.20 9.82 -30.50
N LYS A 167 3.83 10.84 -31.06
CA LYS A 167 3.50 12.26 -30.81
C LYS A 167 3.33 12.99 -32.13
N ASN A 168 2.29 13.84 -32.23
CA ASN A 168 2.16 14.76 -33.34
C ASN A 168 3.01 16.01 -33.06
N ILE A 169 3.78 16.45 -34.02
CA ILE A 169 4.56 17.70 -33.96
C ILE A 169 4.16 18.59 -35.12
N THR A 170 4.12 19.91 -34.88
CA THR A 170 3.89 20.91 -35.92
C THR A 170 5.20 21.65 -36.17
N ILE A 171 5.62 21.69 -37.41
CA ILE A 171 6.85 22.35 -37.85
C ILE A 171 6.55 23.35 -38.94
N SER A 172 7.43 24.35 -39.09
CA SER A 172 7.32 25.32 -40.18
C SER A 172 7.71 24.68 -41.53
N PRO A 173 7.21 25.22 -42.66
CA PRO A 173 7.62 24.79 -44.01
C PRO A 173 9.11 24.92 -44.24
N ALA A 174 9.72 26.00 -43.68
CA ALA A 174 11.17 26.21 -43.78
C ALA A 174 11.96 25.08 -43.11
N LEU A 175 11.55 24.63 -41.90
CA LEU A 175 12.18 23.53 -41.19
C LEU A 175 11.94 22.21 -41.90
N ALA A 176 10.76 22.00 -42.48
CA ALA A 176 10.45 20.82 -43.28
C ALA A 176 11.32 20.69 -44.53
N ALA A 177 11.58 21.82 -45.23
CA ALA A 177 12.37 21.85 -46.44
C ALA A 177 13.87 21.67 -46.17
N VAL A 178 14.40 22.38 -45.18
CA VAL A 178 15.88 22.42 -44.96
C VAL A 178 16.36 21.39 -43.95
N GLY A 179 15.42 20.88 -43.10
CA GLY A 179 15.77 20.08 -41.96
C GLY A 179 16.40 20.91 -40.82
N GLY A 180 16.75 20.27 -39.74
CA GLY A 180 17.43 20.92 -38.63
C GLY A 180 17.12 20.33 -37.26
N ASN A 181 17.59 21.01 -36.24
CA ASN A 181 17.39 20.56 -34.86
C ASN A 181 16.06 21.09 -34.32
N TYR A 182 15.25 20.18 -33.82
CA TYR A 182 13.96 20.44 -33.22
C TYR A 182 13.96 20.02 -31.74
N PRO A 183 13.84 20.96 -30.80
CA PRO A 183 13.76 20.65 -29.39
C PRO A 183 12.36 20.13 -29.05
N ILE A 184 12.29 19.00 -28.37
CA ILE A 184 11.04 18.37 -27.94
C ILE A 184 11.14 17.92 -26.49
N GLN A 185 10.05 18.00 -25.76
CA GLN A 185 9.94 17.40 -24.45
C GLN A 185 9.23 16.05 -24.56
N VAL A 186 9.85 15.00 -24.05
CA VAL A 186 9.35 13.62 -24.08
C VAL A 186 9.28 13.12 -22.65
N LEU A 187 8.08 13.01 -22.09
CA LEU A 187 7.83 12.50 -20.73
C LEU A 187 8.83 13.07 -19.69
N GLY A 188 8.97 14.38 -19.66
CA GLY A 188 9.87 15.09 -18.73
C GLY A 188 11.32 15.26 -19.22
N GLU A 189 11.78 14.49 -20.20
CA GLU A 189 13.11 14.64 -20.81
C GLU A 189 13.12 15.66 -21.93
N LYS A 190 14.11 16.58 -21.96
CA LYS A 190 14.35 17.44 -23.11
C LYS A 190 15.25 16.73 -24.11
N VAL A 191 14.76 16.54 -25.32
CA VAL A 191 15.46 15.84 -26.39
C VAL A 191 15.58 16.79 -27.60
N ILE A 192 16.75 16.87 -28.19
CA ILE A 192 16.95 17.58 -29.46
C ILE A 192 16.93 16.53 -30.58
N VAL A 193 15.96 16.66 -31.47
CA VAL A 193 15.75 15.75 -32.59
C VAL A 193 16.31 16.40 -33.85
N SER A 194 17.15 15.68 -34.58
CA SER A 194 17.60 16.11 -35.92
C SER A 194 16.58 15.69 -36.97
N LEU A 195 15.85 16.63 -37.51
CA LEU A 195 14.87 16.41 -38.57
C LEU A 195 15.59 16.36 -39.94
N PRO A 196 15.28 15.36 -40.78
CA PRO A 196 15.83 15.27 -42.14
C PRO A 196 15.29 16.40 -43.03
N LYS A 197 15.90 16.62 -44.18
CA LYS A 197 15.43 17.54 -45.22
C LYS A 197 14.26 16.91 -45.98
N HIS A 198 13.48 17.75 -46.63
CA HIS A 198 12.40 17.38 -47.54
C HIS A 198 11.31 16.49 -46.83
N LEU A 199 10.93 16.91 -45.62
CA LEU A 199 9.79 16.30 -44.92
C LEU A 199 8.47 16.74 -45.55
N HIS A 200 7.55 15.81 -45.68
CA HIS A 200 6.19 16.04 -46.12
C HIS A 200 5.21 15.96 -44.93
N ASP A 201 4.02 16.50 -45.17
CA ASP A 201 2.96 16.36 -44.15
C ASP A 201 2.62 14.88 -43.94
N SER A 202 2.41 14.52 -42.70
CA SER A 202 2.18 13.14 -42.26
C SER A 202 3.38 12.19 -42.27
N ASP A 203 4.57 12.65 -42.65
CA ASP A 203 5.81 11.88 -42.50
C ASP A 203 6.04 11.50 -41.04
N ILE A 204 6.73 10.35 -40.84
CA ILE A 204 7.02 9.84 -39.50
C ILE A 204 8.55 9.84 -39.30
N VAL A 205 9.02 10.59 -38.35
CA VAL A 205 10.42 10.58 -37.90
C VAL A 205 10.53 9.65 -36.69
N THR A 206 11.37 8.63 -36.80
CA THR A 206 11.57 7.61 -35.75
C THR A 206 12.81 7.92 -34.94
N ILE A 207 12.70 7.92 -33.64
CA ILE A 207 13.80 8.09 -32.71
C ILE A 207 13.88 6.84 -31.83
N SER A 208 14.93 6.07 -31.98
CA SER A 208 15.18 4.86 -31.23
C SER A 208 15.43 5.18 -29.74
N GLU A 209 15.02 4.28 -28.85
CA GLU A 209 15.27 4.35 -27.41
C GLU A 209 14.69 5.60 -26.71
N LYS A 210 13.68 6.24 -27.29
CA LYS A 210 12.98 7.39 -26.72
C LYS A 210 11.48 7.10 -26.50
N GLY A 211 11.07 5.85 -26.64
CA GLY A 211 9.74 5.37 -26.27
C GLY A 211 9.58 5.09 -24.79
N TYR A 212 8.52 4.38 -24.45
CA TYR A 212 8.24 3.88 -23.11
C TYR A 212 9.18 2.72 -22.78
N ILE A 213 9.38 2.43 -21.50
CA ILE A 213 10.25 1.35 -21.05
C ILE A 213 9.43 0.08 -20.77
N SER A 214 10.00 -1.09 -21.06
CA SER A 214 9.44 -2.38 -20.64
C SER A 214 9.96 -2.78 -19.26
N GLU A 215 9.33 -3.77 -18.63
CA GLU A 215 9.80 -4.37 -17.39
C GLU A 215 11.23 -4.93 -17.48
N GLU A 216 11.65 -5.34 -18.67
CA GLU A 216 13.01 -5.81 -18.98
C GLU A 216 14.04 -4.68 -19.10
N GLY A 217 13.63 -3.42 -18.94
CA GLY A 217 14.50 -2.26 -19.09
C GLY A 217 14.76 -1.81 -20.53
N LYS A 218 14.12 -2.44 -21.53
CA LYS A 218 14.24 -2.04 -22.94
C LYS A 218 13.30 -0.87 -23.24
N ARG A 219 13.82 0.20 -23.82
CA ARG A 219 13.00 1.33 -24.31
C ARG A 219 12.55 1.09 -25.74
N GLY A 220 11.30 1.42 -26.02
CA GLY A 220 10.75 1.45 -27.36
C GLY A 220 11.19 2.67 -28.15
N SER A 221 10.60 2.87 -29.30
CA SER A 221 10.84 4.01 -30.18
C SER A 221 9.82 5.12 -29.98
N LEU A 222 10.24 6.35 -30.26
CA LEU A 222 9.35 7.49 -30.37
C LEU A 222 9.11 7.80 -31.85
N PHE A 223 7.86 7.80 -32.26
CA PHE A 223 7.38 8.16 -33.58
C PHE A 223 6.82 9.57 -33.55
N LEU A 224 7.49 10.49 -34.26
CA LEU A 224 7.03 11.86 -34.45
C LEU A 224 6.28 11.96 -35.77
N LYS A 225 4.96 12.13 -35.69
CA LYS A 225 4.15 12.40 -36.87
C LYS A 225 4.20 13.87 -37.17
N VAL A 226 4.79 14.22 -38.32
CA VAL A 226 5.00 15.60 -38.74
C VAL A 226 3.69 16.16 -39.30
N HIS A 227 3.36 17.37 -38.85
CA HIS A 227 2.37 18.23 -39.47
C HIS A 227 3.03 19.56 -39.82
N ILE A 228 2.83 20.03 -41.07
CA ILE A 228 3.45 21.24 -41.58
C ILE A 228 2.40 22.34 -41.56
N ASP A 229 2.67 23.40 -40.82
CA ASP A 229 1.76 24.54 -40.73
C ASP A 229 2.56 25.86 -40.76
N LEU A 230 1.89 26.87 -41.28
CA LEU A 230 2.47 28.22 -41.27
C LEU A 230 2.40 28.82 -39.88
N PRO A 231 3.46 29.52 -39.43
CA PRO A 231 3.41 30.25 -38.17
C PRO A 231 2.26 31.28 -38.22
N GLN A 232 1.49 31.38 -37.12
CA GLN A 232 0.38 32.32 -37.02
C GLN A 232 0.83 33.82 -37.16
N ASN A 233 2.07 34.07 -36.72
CA ASN A 233 2.68 35.41 -36.82
C ASN A 233 3.93 35.31 -37.71
N ILE A 234 3.81 35.77 -38.94
CA ILE A 234 4.90 35.86 -39.91
C ILE A 234 5.50 37.27 -39.79
N SER A 235 6.82 37.34 -39.60
CA SER A 235 7.53 38.62 -39.58
C SER A 235 7.66 39.19 -41.01
N GLU A 236 7.74 40.53 -41.16
CA GLU A 236 7.95 41.16 -42.47
C GLU A 236 9.17 40.60 -43.22
N ARG A 237 10.17 40.13 -42.49
CA ARG A 237 11.35 39.49 -43.08
C ARG A 237 11.05 38.12 -43.66
N GLU A 238 10.26 37.33 -42.95
CA GLU A 238 9.82 35.99 -43.41
C GLU A 238 8.88 36.14 -44.62
N GLU A 239 7.96 37.09 -44.57
CA GLU A 239 7.06 37.38 -45.70
C GLU A 239 7.85 37.66 -46.97
N LYS A 240 8.84 38.55 -46.91
CA LYS A 240 9.72 38.85 -48.06
C LYS A 240 10.47 37.60 -48.57
N LEU A 241 10.85 36.69 -47.69
CA LEU A 241 11.49 35.42 -48.11
C LEU A 241 10.51 34.52 -48.82
N TYR A 242 9.28 34.40 -48.34
CA TYR A 242 8.22 33.66 -49.03
C TYR A 242 7.87 34.26 -50.39
N GLU A 243 7.81 35.61 -50.49
CA GLU A 243 7.63 36.33 -51.77
C GLU A 243 8.77 36.04 -52.77
N GLN A 244 10.01 35.89 -52.26
CA GLN A 244 11.14 35.51 -53.15
C GLN A 244 11.01 34.09 -53.64
N LEU A 245 10.52 33.12 -52.79
CA LEU A 245 10.28 31.75 -53.19
C LEU A 245 9.25 31.61 -54.30
N LEU A 246 8.15 32.44 -54.24
CA LEU A 246 7.14 32.47 -55.29
C LEU A 246 7.66 32.85 -56.68
N LYS A 247 8.84 33.45 -56.79
CA LYS A 247 9.45 33.79 -58.08
C LYS A 247 10.14 32.60 -58.77
N TYR A 248 10.31 31.48 -58.04
CA TYR A 248 10.95 30.27 -58.53
C TYR A 248 9.95 29.15 -58.84
N GLU A 249 8.66 29.35 -58.61
CA GLU A 249 7.56 28.49 -59.04
C GLU A 249 7.13 28.86 -60.47
#